data_6c2aa3276836fcb86a30cfec25423c35
#
_entry.id   6c2aa3276836fcb86a30cfec25423c35
#
_cell.length_a   1.000
_cell.length_b   1.000
_cell.length_c   1.000
_cell.angle_alpha   90.00
_cell.angle_beta   90.00
_cell.angle_gamma   90.00
#
_symmetry.space_group_name_H-M   'P 1'
#
loop_
_entity.id
_entity.type
_entity.pdbx_description
1 polymer ?
#
loop_
_entity_poly.entity_id
_entity_poly.type
_entity_poly.pdbx_seq_one_letter_code
_entity_poly.pdbx_strand_id
1 'polypeptide(L)'
;MFSSFTANQAVLEALEGSTNVHIIDFDIGLGDQWASFMKELSDKSAVRRAAPPVLRISALVSEEHERESRLIRENLAQFARELNIRFHIDFVLIRSFEYHSFKAIKFMDGEKVAVLISPAILRRVGTGFLSDLRRISPRVVVHVDVEGQKDFGTWSHRQAVIDGLEFYSTLLESLEAANFNGDGDWMRRIETFVMFPKIMEVVEAAGRRRTPWREALVGAGLRQVGLSQFAEFQAECLLRRVQVRGFHVVKRQAEMSLCWHDRPIVATSAWRY
;
A
#
# COMPACT_ATOMS: atom_id res chain seq x y z
N MET A 1 -9.22 1.20 -2.84
CA MET A 1 -10.04 0.06 -2.38
C MET A 1 -9.41 -1.29 -2.70
N PHE A 2 -9.15 -1.66 -3.98
CA PHE A 2 -8.53 -2.97 -4.32
C PHE A 2 -7.17 -3.16 -3.64
N SER A 3 -6.26 -2.21 -3.74
CA SER A 3 -4.92 -2.25 -3.13
C SER A 3 -4.98 -2.38 -1.61
N SER A 4 -5.80 -1.56 -0.97
CA SER A 4 -5.98 -1.60 0.49
C SER A 4 -6.52 -2.95 0.94
N PHE A 5 -7.49 -3.48 0.19
CA PHE A 5 -8.08 -4.78 0.49
C PHE A 5 -7.05 -5.93 0.36
N THR A 6 -6.35 -6.03 -0.77
CA THR A 6 -5.36 -7.09 -1.00
C THR A 6 -4.17 -7.00 -0.05
N ALA A 7 -3.73 -5.78 0.28
CA ALA A 7 -2.70 -5.56 1.28
C ALA A 7 -3.17 -5.98 2.68
N ASN A 8 -4.40 -5.62 3.07
CA ASN A 8 -4.99 -6.03 4.35
C ASN A 8 -5.05 -7.55 4.49
N GLN A 9 -5.47 -8.27 3.44
CA GLN A 9 -5.51 -9.73 3.46
C GLN A 9 -4.11 -10.33 3.66
N ALA A 10 -3.11 -9.83 2.95
CA ALA A 10 -1.72 -10.28 3.12
C ALA A 10 -1.21 -10.07 4.55
N VAL A 11 -1.54 -8.93 5.16
CA VAL A 11 -1.16 -8.61 6.55
C VAL A 11 -1.92 -9.50 7.53
N LEU A 12 -3.25 -9.65 7.38
CA LEU A 12 -4.08 -10.47 8.27
C LEU A 12 -3.65 -11.93 8.28
N GLU A 13 -3.33 -12.49 7.12
CA GLU A 13 -2.84 -13.86 7.00
C GLU A 13 -1.44 -14.03 7.62
N ALA A 14 -0.55 -13.06 7.41
CA ALA A 14 0.79 -13.13 7.95
C ALA A 14 0.86 -12.97 9.48
N LEU A 15 -0.10 -12.25 10.05
CA LEU A 15 -0.17 -11.92 11.48
C LEU A 15 -1.21 -12.78 12.23
N GLU A 16 -1.75 -13.79 11.58
CA GLU A 16 -2.73 -14.70 12.18
C GLU A 16 -2.22 -15.30 13.49
N GLY A 17 -3.09 -15.31 14.52
CA GLY A 17 -2.75 -15.83 15.85
C GLY A 17 -1.84 -14.93 16.71
N SER A 18 -1.48 -13.73 16.21
CA SER A 18 -0.68 -12.78 16.98
C SER A 18 -1.54 -12.02 17.98
N THR A 19 -1.01 -11.77 19.16
CA THR A 19 -1.66 -10.99 20.23
C THR A 19 -1.31 -9.51 20.18
N ASN A 20 -0.13 -9.17 19.66
CA ASN A 20 0.36 -7.82 19.46
C ASN A 20 0.81 -7.64 18.02
N VAL A 21 0.16 -6.75 17.33
CA VAL A 21 0.38 -6.46 15.91
C VAL A 21 0.93 -5.04 15.77
N HIS A 22 2.05 -4.89 15.09
CA HIS A 22 2.64 -3.61 14.75
C HIS A 22 2.78 -3.45 13.24
N ILE A 23 2.13 -2.44 12.71
CA ILE A 23 2.16 -2.12 11.29
C ILE A 23 3.02 -0.87 11.08
N ILE A 24 3.99 -0.96 10.19
CA ILE A 24 4.78 0.19 9.73
C ILE A 24 4.24 0.56 8.35
N ASP A 25 3.64 1.73 8.25
CA ASP A 25 2.99 2.22 7.04
C ASP A 25 3.72 3.46 6.50
N PHE A 26 4.23 3.34 5.28
CA PHE A 26 4.96 4.42 4.63
C PHE A 26 4.07 5.37 3.82
N ASP A 27 2.77 5.09 3.71
CA ASP A 27 1.81 5.89 2.95
C ASP A 27 0.39 5.75 3.51
N ILE A 28 0.18 6.29 4.71
CA ILE A 28 -1.09 6.11 5.45
C ILE A 28 -2.30 6.77 4.76
N GLY A 29 -2.09 7.73 3.87
CA GLY A 29 -3.17 8.49 3.27
C GLY A 29 -4.09 9.12 4.32
N LEU A 30 -5.40 8.91 4.20
CA LEU A 30 -6.40 9.36 5.18
C LEU A 30 -6.71 8.31 6.27
N GLY A 31 -6.04 7.16 6.25
CA GLY A 31 -6.20 6.10 7.25
C GLY A 31 -7.39 5.15 7.01
N ASP A 32 -8.15 5.31 5.93
CA ASP A 32 -9.34 4.52 5.60
C ASP A 32 -9.03 3.03 5.43
N GLN A 33 -7.85 2.68 4.95
CA GLN A 33 -7.37 1.31 4.89
C GLN A 33 -7.39 0.65 6.27
N TRP A 34 -6.97 1.37 7.30
CA TRP A 34 -6.85 0.82 8.66
C TRP A 34 -8.18 0.70 9.38
N ALA A 35 -9.15 1.55 9.05
CA ALA A 35 -10.53 1.37 9.50
C ALA A 35 -11.10 0.04 8.96
N SER A 36 -10.91 -0.23 7.66
CA SER A 36 -11.33 -1.50 7.04
C SER A 36 -10.58 -2.71 7.64
N PHE A 37 -9.28 -2.58 7.90
CA PHE A 37 -8.46 -3.60 8.55
C PHE A 37 -8.97 -3.93 9.97
N MET A 38 -9.25 -2.90 10.78
CA MET A 38 -9.78 -3.08 12.14
C MET A 38 -11.12 -3.81 12.14
N LYS A 39 -12.01 -3.46 11.20
CA LYS A 39 -13.31 -4.14 11.08
C LYS A 39 -13.11 -5.63 10.81
N GLU A 40 -12.26 -5.98 9.85
CA GLU A 40 -11.99 -7.38 9.50
C GLU A 40 -11.29 -8.13 10.65
N LEU A 41 -10.38 -7.45 11.35
CA LEU A 41 -9.69 -8.00 12.52
C LEU A 41 -10.69 -8.33 13.66
N SER A 42 -11.65 -7.42 13.92
CA SER A 42 -12.72 -7.62 14.88
C SER A 42 -13.62 -8.79 14.49
N ASP A 43 -14.05 -8.84 13.23
CA ASP A 43 -14.93 -9.92 12.73
C ASP A 43 -14.26 -11.30 12.82
N LYS A 44 -12.99 -11.39 12.42
CA LYS A 44 -12.20 -12.64 12.55
C LYS A 44 -12.02 -13.06 14.01
N SER A 45 -11.82 -12.10 14.91
CA SER A 45 -11.69 -12.37 16.35
C SER A 45 -13.01 -12.86 16.96
N ALA A 46 -14.13 -12.29 16.56
CA ALA A 46 -15.47 -12.70 16.98
C ALA A 46 -15.78 -14.14 16.52
N VAL A 47 -15.47 -14.49 15.27
CA VAL A 47 -15.63 -15.86 14.75
C VAL A 47 -14.80 -16.87 15.55
N ARG A 48 -13.60 -16.49 15.97
CA ARG A 48 -12.71 -17.34 16.77
C ARG A 48 -13.03 -17.35 18.27
N ARG A 49 -13.99 -16.54 18.71
CA ARG A 49 -14.30 -16.32 20.12
C ARG A 49 -13.09 -15.88 20.94
N ALA A 50 -12.22 -15.07 20.35
CA ALA A 50 -11.00 -14.55 20.95
C ALA A 50 -11.05 -13.03 21.00
N ALA A 51 -10.32 -12.43 21.94
CA ALA A 51 -10.16 -10.98 21.96
C ALA A 51 -9.33 -10.53 20.75
N PRO A 52 -9.67 -9.37 20.13
CA PRO A 52 -8.84 -8.78 19.10
C PRO A 52 -7.42 -8.50 19.61
N PRO A 53 -6.40 -8.65 18.77
CA PRO A 53 -5.04 -8.29 19.15
C PRO A 53 -4.91 -6.79 19.45
N VAL A 54 -3.86 -6.42 20.17
CA VAL A 54 -3.45 -5.02 20.26
C VAL A 54 -2.90 -4.59 18.91
N LEU A 55 -3.46 -3.54 18.35
CA LEU A 55 -3.03 -2.98 17.06
C LEU A 55 -2.25 -1.69 17.29
N ARG A 56 -1.02 -1.68 16.80
CA ARG A 56 -0.18 -0.51 16.76
C ARG A 56 0.20 -0.18 15.32
N ILE A 57 0.17 1.11 14.99
CA ILE A 57 0.58 1.61 13.69
C ILE A 57 1.68 2.66 13.88
N SER A 58 2.78 2.53 13.14
CA SER A 58 3.76 3.59 12.96
C SER A 58 3.65 4.10 11.55
N ALA A 59 3.06 5.27 11.38
CA ALA A 59 2.81 5.90 10.09
C ALA A 59 3.91 6.92 9.77
N LEU A 60 4.53 6.78 8.60
CA LEU A 60 5.49 7.76 8.14
C LEU A 60 4.77 8.89 7.42
N VAL A 61 5.05 10.13 7.82
CA VAL A 61 4.37 11.32 7.32
C VAL A 61 5.36 12.45 7.05
N SER A 62 5.03 13.34 6.11
CA SER A 62 5.78 14.58 5.92
C SER A 62 5.34 15.65 6.94
N GLU A 63 6.20 16.64 7.18
CA GLU A 63 5.93 17.73 8.12
C GLU A 63 4.66 18.52 7.76
N GLU A 64 4.32 18.58 6.48
CA GLU A 64 3.17 19.31 5.95
C GLU A 64 1.82 18.68 6.36
N HIS A 65 1.81 17.40 6.79
CA HIS A 65 0.62 16.63 7.11
C HIS A 65 0.34 16.53 8.62
N GLU A 66 0.77 17.50 9.42
CA GLU A 66 0.56 17.46 10.87
C GLU A 66 -0.93 17.54 11.26
N ARG A 67 -1.70 18.39 10.53
CA ARG A 67 -3.15 18.55 10.79
C ARG A 67 -3.92 17.30 10.42
N GLU A 68 -3.62 16.73 9.28
CA GLU A 68 -4.21 15.45 8.81
C GLU A 68 -3.87 14.32 9.78
N SER A 69 -2.64 14.25 10.27
CA SER A 69 -2.19 13.25 11.24
C SER A 69 -3.03 13.27 12.53
N ARG A 70 -3.40 14.45 12.99
CA ARG A 70 -4.28 14.61 14.15
C ARG A 70 -5.68 14.04 13.88
N LEU A 71 -6.29 14.41 12.75
CA LEU A 71 -7.61 13.93 12.36
C LEU A 71 -7.61 12.40 12.15
N ILE A 72 -6.58 11.87 11.49
CA ILE A 72 -6.42 10.42 11.30
C ILE A 72 -6.37 9.72 12.66
N ARG A 73 -5.58 10.23 13.60
CA ARG A 73 -5.49 9.68 14.97
C ARG A 73 -6.84 9.65 15.66
N GLU A 74 -7.55 10.77 15.65
CA GLU A 74 -8.84 10.92 16.33
C GLU A 74 -9.88 9.95 15.74
N ASN A 75 -9.98 9.90 14.40
CA ASN A 75 -10.92 9.04 13.69
C ASN A 75 -10.62 7.55 13.93
N LEU A 76 -9.38 7.12 13.73
CA LEU A 76 -9.00 5.72 13.92
C LEU A 76 -9.13 5.29 15.38
N ALA A 77 -8.78 6.16 16.34
CA ALA A 77 -8.95 5.84 17.77
C ALA A 77 -10.42 5.73 18.17
N GLN A 78 -11.30 6.56 17.59
CA GLN A 78 -12.74 6.43 17.81
C GLN A 78 -13.26 5.10 17.24
N PHE A 79 -12.92 4.80 16.00
CA PHE A 79 -13.35 3.57 15.33
C PHE A 79 -12.86 2.30 16.06
N ALA A 80 -11.61 2.31 16.55
CA ALA A 80 -11.05 1.22 17.33
C ALA A 80 -11.82 1.00 18.66
N ARG A 81 -12.26 2.09 19.32
CA ARG A 81 -13.10 2.00 20.55
C ARG A 81 -14.44 1.32 20.26
N GLU A 82 -15.08 1.67 19.14
CA GLU A 82 -16.36 1.08 18.72
C GLU A 82 -16.23 -0.43 18.45
N LEU A 83 -15.06 -0.87 18.01
CA LEU A 83 -14.76 -2.28 17.74
C LEU A 83 -14.10 -3.02 18.92
N ASN A 84 -13.95 -2.38 20.07
CA ASN A 84 -13.23 -2.90 21.24
C ASN A 84 -11.80 -3.36 20.94
N ILE A 85 -11.10 -2.66 20.03
CA ILE A 85 -9.71 -2.92 19.69
C ILE A 85 -8.81 -1.97 20.51
N ARG A 86 -7.81 -2.53 21.20
CA ARG A 86 -6.74 -1.74 21.81
C ARG A 86 -5.84 -1.21 20.70
N PHE A 87 -5.87 0.11 20.48
CA PHE A 87 -5.24 0.76 19.34
C PHE A 87 -4.24 1.84 19.75
N HIS A 88 -3.13 1.89 19.01
CA HIS A 88 -2.10 2.92 19.17
C HIS A 88 -1.61 3.37 17.81
N ILE A 89 -1.42 4.67 17.60
CA ILE A 89 -0.81 5.20 16.37
C ILE A 89 0.25 6.25 16.72
N ASP A 90 1.44 6.06 16.16
CA ASP A 90 2.55 6.98 16.21
C ASP A 90 2.83 7.52 14.80
N PHE A 91 2.99 8.84 14.69
CA PHE A 91 3.41 9.45 13.43
C PHE A 91 4.91 9.74 13.50
N VAL A 92 5.64 9.21 12.52
CA VAL A 92 7.08 9.34 12.39
C VAL A 92 7.37 10.23 11.19
N LEU A 93 8.11 11.31 11.38
CA LEU A 93 8.49 12.17 10.28
C LEU A 93 9.41 11.41 9.31
N ILE A 94 9.10 11.48 8.02
CA ILE A 94 9.92 10.84 6.98
C ILE A 94 11.38 11.32 7.07
N ARG A 95 11.61 12.60 7.33
CA ARG A 95 12.95 13.15 7.53
C ARG A 95 13.70 12.47 8.69
N SER A 96 13.00 12.19 9.79
CA SER A 96 13.60 11.43 10.91
C SER A 96 13.96 10.00 10.49
N PHE A 97 13.10 9.38 9.70
CA PHE A 97 13.36 8.04 9.16
C PHE A 97 14.53 8.03 8.17
N GLU A 98 14.68 9.04 7.32
CA GLU A 98 15.83 9.17 6.40
C GLU A 98 17.17 9.16 7.13
N TYR A 99 17.24 9.78 8.32
CA TYR A 99 18.49 9.82 9.12
C TYR A 99 18.68 8.59 10.01
N HIS A 100 17.62 8.04 10.54
CA HIS A 100 17.71 7.02 11.60
C HIS A 100 17.18 5.64 11.18
N SER A 101 16.58 5.52 9.99
CA SER A 101 15.93 4.30 9.52
C SER A 101 14.93 3.80 10.58
N PHE A 102 14.82 2.50 10.79
CA PHE A 102 13.92 1.89 11.77
C PHE A 102 14.25 2.22 13.24
N LYS A 103 15.37 2.88 13.54
CA LYS A 103 15.64 3.40 14.88
C LYS A 103 14.73 4.59 15.25
N ALA A 104 14.14 5.25 14.25
CA ALA A 104 13.13 6.29 14.45
C ALA A 104 11.79 5.73 14.95
N ILE A 105 11.59 4.41 14.85
CA ILE A 105 10.37 3.71 15.21
C ILE A 105 10.56 3.01 16.56
N LYS A 106 9.59 3.17 17.43
CA LYS A 106 9.59 2.48 18.73
C LYS A 106 9.02 1.09 18.55
N PHE A 107 9.73 0.06 18.97
CA PHE A 107 9.28 -1.33 19.03
C PHE A 107 9.02 -1.76 20.46
N MET A 108 8.09 -2.69 20.64
CA MET A 108 7.77 -3.30 21.93
C MET A 108 8.02 -4.82 21.85
N ASP A 109 8.36 -5.40 22.99
CA ASP A 109 8.63 -6.84 23.03
C ASP A 109 7.39 -7.65 22.66
N GLY A 110 7.59 -8.70 21.88
CA GLY A 110 6.54 -9.61 21.47
C GLY A 110 5.64 -9.12 20.30
N GLU A 111 5.85 -7.91 19.79
CA GLU A 111 5.13 -7.44 18.59
C GLU A 111 5.48 -8.28 17.36
N LYS A 112 4.47 -8.57 16.56
CA LYS A 112 4.64 -9.11 15.20
C LYS A 112 4.49 -7.97 14.20
N VAL A 113 5.52 -7.75 13.42
CA VAL A 113 5.64 -6.58 12.54
C VAL A 113 5.21 -6.92 11.12
N ALA A 114 4.40 -6.05 10.53
CA ALA A 114 4.16 -5.97 9.09
C ALA A 114 4.61 -4.61 8.56
N VAL A 115 5.14 -4.58 7.34
CA VAL A 115 5.64 -3.35 6.71
C VAL A 115 4.92 -3.16 5.39
N LEU A 116 4.32 -1.98 5.18
CA LEU A 116 3.73 -1.58 3.91
C LEU A 116 4.62 -0.55 3.22
N ILE A 117 4.99 -0.84 1.98
CA ILE A 117 5.81 0.04 1.15
C ILE A 117 5.14 0.30 -0.20
N SER A 118 5.44 1.45 -0.79
CA SER A 118 4.99 1.84 -2.12
C SER A 118 6.20 2.31 -2.97
N PRO A 119 6.05 2.40 -4.30
CA PRO A 119 7.09 2.97 -5.15
C PRO A 119 7.48 4.39 -4.74
N ALA A 120 6.54 5.19 -4.25
CA ALA A 120 6.77 6.55 -3.83
C ALA A 120 7.81 6.65 -2.70
N ILE A 121 7.72 5.80 -1.67
CA ILE A 121 8.70 5.81 -0.59
C ILE A 121 10.08 5.35 -1.06
N LEU A 122 10.13 4.36 -1.94
CA LEU A 122 11.40 3.88 -2.51
C LEU A 122 12.07 4.96 -3.38
N ARG A 123 11.28 5.80 -4.04
CA ARG A 123 11.81 6.97 -4.76
C ARG A 123 12.33 8.05 -3.83
N ARG A 124 11.61 8.33 -2.75
CA ARG A 124 11.92 9.41 -1.82
C ARG A 124 13.11 9.09 -0.93
N VAL A 125 13.08 7.95 -0.27
CA VAL A 125 14.09 7.54 0.74
C VAL A 125 15.20 6.71 0.12
N GLY A 126 14.97 6.16 -1.09
CA GLY A 126 15.87 5.18 -1.72
C GLY A 126 15.66 3.79 -1.16
N THR A 127 16.51 2.85 -1.59
CA THR A 127 16.39 1.43 -1.23
C THR A 127 17.29 1.02 -0.05
N GLY A 128 18.09 1.94 0.46
CA GLY A 128 19.10 1.66 1.50
C GLY A 128 18.50 1.09 2.79
N PHE A 129 17.33 1.59 3.21
CA PHE A 129 16.66 1.12 4.43
C PHE A 129 16.14 -0.33 4.33
N LEU A 130 16.04 -0.90 3.14
CA LEU A 130 15.61 -2.29 2.96
C LEU A 130 16.59 -3.28 3.61
N SER A 131 17.87 -2.94 3.67
CA SER A 131 18.87 -3.75 4.39
C SER A 131 18.60 -3.81 5.89
N ASP A 132 17.99 -2.77 6.47
CA ASP A 132 17.65 -2.71 7.88
C ASP A 132 16.38 -3.49 8.24
N LEU A 133 15.53 -3.84 7.25
CA LEU A 133 14.34 -4.66 7.47
C LEU A 133 14.65 -6.00 8.17
N ARG A 134 15.78 -6.59 7.87
CA ARG A 134 16.20 -7.85 8.50
C ARG A 134 16.33 -7.72 10.02
N ARG A 135 16.72 -6.55 10.52
CA ARG A 135 16.89 -6.31 11.97
C ARG A 135 15.56 -6.31 12.71
N ILE A 136 14.49 -5.83 12.07
CA ILE A 136 13.16 -5.82 12.66
C ILE A 136 12.37 -7.09 12.38
N SER A 137 12.92 -8.00 11.54
CA SER A 137 12.37 -9.32 11.22
C SER A 137 10.84 -9.31 10.96
N PRO A 138 10.36 -8.53 9.98
CA PRO A 138 8.93 -8.43 9.74
C PRO A 138 8.36 -9.78 9.31
N ARG A 139 7.14 -10.07 9.74
CA ARG A 139 6.41 -11.27 9.31
C ARG A 139 6.04 -11.21 7.83
N VAL A 140 5.81 -9.99 7.35
CA VAL A 140 5.52 -9.71 5.94
C VAL A 140 5.93 -8.29 5.61
N VAL A 141 6.46 -8.11 4.40
CA VAL A 141 6.56 -6.82 3.73
C VAL A 141 5.58 -6.85 2.56
N VAL A 142 4.63 -5.94 2.55
CA VAL A 142 3.66 -5.81 1.47
C VAL A 142 4.06 -4.61 0.62
N HIS A 143 4.26 -4.85 -0.66
CA HIS A 143 4.49 -3.79 -1.63
C HIS A 143 3.23 -3.59 -2.47
N VAL A 144 2.75 -2.34 -2.47
CA VAL A 144 1.57 -1.92 -3.25
C VAL A 144 2.04 -0.97 -4.33
N ASP A 145 1.98 -1.43 -5.57
CA ASP A 145 2.29 -0.63 -6.74
C ASP A 145 0.99 -0.03 -7.30
N VAL A 146 0.84 1.27 -7.18
CA VAL A 146 -0.29 2.05 -7.73
C VAL A 146 0.14 2.92 -8.92
N GLU A 147 1.35 2.71 -9.44
CA GLU A 147 1.94 3.55 -10.48
C GLU A 147 2.19 2.78 -11.77
N GLY A 148 1.91 1.46 -11.79
CA GLY A 148 2.09 0.60 -12.95
C GLY A 148 3.52 0.61 -13.48
N GLN A 149 4.47 0.99 -12.65
CA GLN A 149 5.87 1.02 -13.05
C GLN A 149 6.30 -0.40 -13.33
N LYS A 150 6.32 -0.70 -14.60
CA LYS A 150 7.00 -1.88 -15.08
C LYS A 150 8.43 -1.78 -14.57
N ASP A 151 8.91 -2.83 -13.91
CA ASP A 151 10.29 -2.99 -13.42
C ASP A 151 11.31 -3.06 -14.59
N PHE A 152 11.13 -2.18 -15.55
CA PHE A 152 11.98 -2.16 -16.72
C PHE A 152 13.19 -1.30 -16.41
N GLY A 153 14.33 -1.91 -16.41
CA GLY A 153 15.62 -1.27 -16.50
C GLY A 153 15.82 -0.45 -17.80
N THR A 154 14.76 0.21 -18.25
CA THR A 154 14.80 1.11 -19.40
C THR A 154 15.41 2.44 -18.96
N TRP A 155 16.66 2.57 -19.31
CA TRP A 155 17.50 3.76 -19.06
C TRP A 155 17.17 4.93 -20.00
N SER A 156 16.22 4.75 -20.93
CA SER A 156 15.83 5.78 -21.87
C SER A 156 14.77 6.69 -21.25
N HIS A 157 15.12 7.97 -21.11
CA HIS A 157 14.17 9.02 -20.71
C HIS A 157 12.88 8.96 -21.57
N ARG A 158 13.04 8.83 -22.89
CA ARG A 158 11.92 8.72 -23.83
C ARG A 158 10.99 7.57 -23.47
N GLN A 159 11.54 6.37 -23.20
CA GLN A 159 10.73 5.20 -22.87
C GLN A 159 10.00 5.35 -21.54
N ALA A 160 10.67 5.90 -20.53
CA ALA A 160 10.04 6.17 -19.23
C ALA A 160 8.85 7.14 -19.33
N VAL A 161 8.98 8.17 -20.17
CA VAL A 161 7.88 9.11 -20.45
C VAL A 161 6.73 8.40 -21.19
N ILE A 162 7.03 7.59 -22.21
CA ILE A 162 6.01 6.83 -22.95
C ILE A 162 5.26 5.87 -22.00
N ASP A 163 5.98 5.09 -21.20
CA ASP A 163 5.40 4.13 -20.26
C ASP A 163 4.52 4.86 -19.21
N GLY A 164 4.96 6.01 -18.72
CA GLY A 164 4.18 6.85 -17.81
C GLY A 164 2.90 7.38 -18.45
N LEU A 165 2.98 7.89 -19.69
CA LEU A 165 1.80 8.37 -20.42
C LEU A 165 0.81 7.24 -20.70
N GLU A 166 1.28 6.07 -21.11
CA GLU A 166 0.43 4.89 -21.31
C GLU A 166 -0.29 4.49 -20.02
N PHE A 167 0.42 4.50 -18.89
CA PHE A 167 -0.16 4.17 -17.60
C PHE A 167 -1.26 5.15 -17.20
N TYR A 168 -0.97 6.45 -17.24
CA TYR A 168 -1.93 7.47 -16.83
C TYR A 168 -3.13 7.57 -17.78
N SER A 169 -2.93 7.37 -19.10
CA SER A 169 -4.05 7.25 -20.05
C SER A 169 -4.96 6.08 -19.69
N THR A 170 -4.39 4.91 -19.41
CA THR A 170 -5.15 3.72 -18.99
C THR A 170 -5.92 3.97 -17.68
N LEU A 171 -5.30 4.67 -16.73
CA LEU A 171 -5.94 5.00 -15.47
C LEU A 171 -7.12 5.98 -15.67
N LEU A 172 -6.95 7.02 -16.49
CA LEU A 172 -8.01 7.97 -16.83
C LEU A 172 -9.17 7.27 -17.54
N GLU A 173 -8.91 6.44 -18.55
CA GLU A 173 -9.94 5.64 -19.22
C GLU A 173 -10.73 4.79 -18.23
N SER A 174 -10.04 4.16 -17.26
CA SER A 174 -10.69 3.35 -16.24
C SER A 174 -11.57 4.15 -15.29
N LEU A 175 -11.18 5.39 -14.97
CA LEU A 175 -11.95 6.30 -14.14
C LEU A 175 -13.18 6.85 -14.88
N GLU A 176 -13.02 7.19 -16.16
CA GLU A 176 -14.14 7.62 -17.01
C GLU A 176 -15.19 6.51 -17.14
N ALA A 177 -14.77 5.28 -17.38
CA ALA A 177 -15.67 4.13 -17.46
C ALA A 177 -16.37 3.83 -16.12
N ALA A 178 -15.75 4.14 -14.98
CA ALA A 178 -16.36 4.01 -13.66
C ALA A 178 -17.32 5.15 -13.31
N ASN A 179 -17.33 6.24 -14.08
CA ASN A 179 -18.16 7.41 -13.86
C ASN A 179 -19.53 7.27 -14.52
N PHE A 180 -20.42 6.49 -13.90
CA PHE A 180 -21.77 6.28 -14.44
C PHE A 180 -22.72 7.51 -14.34
N ASN A 181 -22.43 8.49 -13.50
CA ASN A 181 -23.35 9.59 -13.18
C ASN A 181 -23.04 10.92 -13.87
N GLY A 182 -22.02 10.98 -14.73
CA GLY A 182 -21.83 12.09 -15.67
C GLY A 182 -21.48 13.47 -15.07
N ASP A 183 -21.25 13.59 -13.77
CA ASP A 183 -20.78 14.84 -13.18
C ASP A 183 -19.28 15.02 -13.44
N GLY A 184 -18.96 15.83 -14.46
CA GLY A 184 -17.59 15.99 -14.95
C GLY A 184 -16.68 16.80 -14.03
N ASP A 185 -17.18 17.45 -12.98
CA ASP A 185 -16.37 18.32 -12.12
C ASP A 185 -15.35 17.53 -11.27
N TRP A 186 -15.77 16.42 -10.70
CA TRP A 186 -14.85 15.59 -9.90
C TRP A 186 -13.74 14.95 -10.74
N MET A 187 -14.04 14.53 -11.97
CA MET A 187 -13.02 13.99 -12.89
C MET A 187 -11.95 15.02 -13.19
N ARG A 188 -12.36 16.23 -13.56
CA ARG A 188 -11.45 17.35 -13.81
C ARG A 188 -10.60 17.70 -12.58
N ARG A 189 -11.17 17.57 -11.39
CA ARG A 189 -10.43 17.76 -10.13
C ARG A 189 -9.38 16.67 -9.93
N ILE A 190 -9.72 15.41 -10.19
CA ILE A 190 -8.75 14.31 -10.15
C ILE A 190 -7.64 14.54 -11.17
N GLU A 191 -7.97 14.86 -12.42
CA GLU A 191 -6.98 15.17 -13.45
C GLU A 191 -6.03 16.29 -13.02
N THR A 192 -6.59 17.40 -12.54
CA THR A 192 -5.81 18.60 -12.23
C THR A 192 -4.99 18.46 -10.95
N PHE A 193 -5.59 17.94 -9.88
CA PHE A 193 -4.97 17.99 -8.54
C PHE A 193 -4.29 16.69 -8.13
N VAL A 194 -4.62 15.57 -8.78
CA VAL A 194 -4.03 14.26 -8.44
C VAL A 194 -3.15 13.72 -9.55
N MET A 195 -3.67 13.71 -10.79
CA MET A 195 -2.97 13.05 -11.91
C MET A 195 -1.85 13.93 -12.47
N PHE A 196 -2.13 15.20 -12.73
CA PHE A 196 -1.14 16.12 -13.32
C PHE A 196 0.15 16.23 -12.50
N PRO A 197 0.12 16.43 -11.17
CA PRO A 197 1.34 16.43 -10.36
C PRO A 197 2.12 15.12 -10.46
N LYS A 198 1.44 13.97 -10.47
CA LYS A 198 2.07 12.67 -10.60
C LYS A 198 2.70 12.45 -11.99
N ILE A 199 2.04 12.89 -13.05
CA ILE A 199 2.58 12.85 -14.40
C ILE A 199 3.86 13.69 -14.47
N MET A 200 3.85 14.91 -13.92
CA MET A 200 5.02 15.77 -13.88
C MET A 200 6.16 15.13 -13.09
N GLU A 201 5.87 14.51 -11.93
CA GLU A 201 6.88 13.79 -11.16
C GLU A 201 7.53 12.63 -11.97
N VAL A 202 6.75 11.90 -12.74
CA VAL A 202 7.25 10.82 -13.60
C VAL A 202 8.14 11.39 -14.71
N VAL A 203 7.72 12.47 -15.35
CA VAL A 203 8.50 13.14 -16.41
C VAL A 203 9.82 13.68 -15.87
N GLU A 204 9.81 14.34 -14.71
CA GLU A 204 11.01 14.88 -14.07
C GLU A 204 11.96 13.77 -13.57
N ALA A 205 11.39 12.65 -13.13
CA ALA A 205 12.15 11.50 -12.66
C ALA A 205 12.67 10.61 -13.81
N ALA A 206 12.14 10.79 -15.02
CA ALA A 206 12.50 9.98 -16.18
C ALA A 206 14.01 10.10 -16.49
N GLY A 207 14.63 8.98 -16.86
CA GLY A 207 16.06 8.92 -17.17
C GLY A 207 17.00 8.88 -15.96
N ARG A 208 16.50 8.98 -14.72
CA ARG A 208 17.33 8.76 -13.54
C ARG A 208 17.56 7.27 -13.33
N ARG A 209 18.82 6.88 -13.19
CA ARG A 209 19.20 5.48 -12.92
C ARG A 209 18.69 5.06 -11.54
N ARG A 210 17.81 4.07 -11.48
CA ARG A 210 17.26 3.55 -10.23
C ARG A 210 17.33 2.03 -10.24
N THR A 211 17.59 1.44 -9.09
CA THR A 211 17.47 0.00 -8.92
C THR A 211 15.98 -0.35 -8.95
N PRO A 212 15.55 -1.30 -9.80
CA PRO A 212 14.19 -1.79 -9.77
C PRO A 212 13.80 -2.24 -8.36
N TRP A 213 12.61 -1.87 -7.91
CA TRP A 213 12.19 -2.16 -6.54
C TRP A 213 12.20 -3.66 -6.23
N ARG A 214 11.88 -4.50 -7.21
CA ARG A 214 11.90 -5.96 -7.09
C ARG A 214 13.32 -6.49 -6.84
N GLU A 215 14.30 -6.00 -7.59
CA GLU A 215 15.70 -6.33 -7.38
C GLU A 215 16.22 -5.87 -6.02
N ALA A 216 15.76 -4.68 -5.58
CA ALA A 216 16.13 -4.16 -4.27
C ALA A 216 15.59 -5.01 -3.12
N LEU A 217 14.33 -5.50 -3.21
CA LEU A 217 13.76 -6.42 -2.22
C LEU A 217 14.48 -7.77 -2.21
N VAL A 218 14.76 -8.34 -3.37
CA VAL A 218 15.53 -9.58 -3.51
C VAL A 218 16.96 -9.39 -2.96
N GLY A 219 17.61 -8.28 -3.31
CA GLY A 219 18.93 -7.92 -2.81
C GLY A 219 18.99 -7.75 -1.29
N ALA A 220 17.89 -7.33 -0.67
CA ALA A 220 17.73 -7.28 0.79
C ALA A 220 17.47 -8.66 1.43
N GLY A 221 17.40 -9.73 0.62
CA GLY A 221 17.19 -11.11 1.08
C GLY A 221 15.72 -11.51 1.22
N LEU A 222 14.79 -10.68 0.74
CA LEU A 222 13.37 -10.99 0.75
C LEU A 222 12.99 -11.89 -0.43
N ARG A 223 12.04 -12.79 -0.19
CA ARG A 223 11.47 -13.67 -1.21
C ARG A 223 9.99 -13.37 -1.35
N GLN A 224 9.53 -13.30 -2.57
CA GLN A 224 8.12 -13.10 -2.87
C GLN A 224 7.31 -14.33 -2.45
N VAL A 225 6.18 -14.12 -1.77
CA VAL A 225 5.25 -15.18 -1.35
C VAL A 225 3.90 -14.97 -2.00
N GLY A 226 3.24 -16.05 -2.40
CA GLY A 226 1.92 -15.99 -3.03
C GLY A 226 0.87 -15.50 -2.05
N LEU A 227 -0.04 -14.68 -2.52
CA LEU A 227 -1.29 -14.38 -1.83
C LEU A 227 -2.20 -15.62 -1.87
N SER A 228 -3.03 -15.79 -0.85
CA SER A 228 -3.89 -16.96 -0.74
C SER A 228 -4.97 -17.01 -1.83
N GLN A 229 -5.52 -18.20 -2.06
CA GLN A 229 -6.70 -18.35 -2.93
C GLN A 229 -7.92 -17.62 -2.36
N PHE A 230 -7.99 -17.49 -1.04
CA PHE A 230 -9.06 -16.74 -0.39
C PHE A 230 -8.95 -15.24 -0.71
N ALA A 231 -7.75 -14.66 -0.64
CA ALA A 231 -7.52 -13.28 -1.04
C ALA A 231 -7.89 -13.01 -2.51
N GLU A 232 -7.57 -13.96 -3.40
CA GLU A 232 -7.93 -13.91 -4.82
C GLU A 232 -9.45 -13.93 -5.03
N PHE A 233 -10.13 -14.91 -4.43
CA PHE A 233 -11.58 -15.01 -4.49
C PHE A 233 -12.29 -13.77 -3.96
N GLN A 234 -11.81 -13.22 -2.85
CA GLN A 234 -12.36 -12.00 -2.27
C GLN A 234 -12.14 -10.78 -3.16
N ALA A 235 -10.97 -10.66 -3.78
CA ALA A 235 -10.68 -9.58 -4.73
C ALA A 235 -11.62 -9.63 -5.95
N GLU A 236 -11.90 -10.83 -6.47
CA GLU A 236 -12.89 -11.01 -7.53
C GLU A 236 -14.31 -10.65 -7.07
N CYS A 237 -14.70 -11.05 -5.86
CA CYS A 237 -15.99 -10.67 -5.29
C CYS A 237 -16.15 -9.16 -5.14
N LEU A 238 -15.07 -8.46 -4.78
CA LEU A 238 -15.05 -7.00 -4.71
C LEU A 238 -15.34 -6.39 -6.08
N LEU A 239 -14.70 -6.88 -7.14
CA LEU A 239 -14.94 -6.37 -8.49
C LEU A 239 -16.35 -6.64 -9.02
N ARG A 240 -16.91 -7.80 -8.72
CA ARG A 240 -18.30 -8.13 -9.10
C ARG A 240 -19.32 -7.15 -8.52
N ARG A 241 -19.03 -6.55 -7.36
CA ARG A 241 -19.90 -5.51 -6.75
C ARG A 241 -19.80 -4.17 -7.45
N VAL A 242 -18.66 -3.84 -8.03
CA VAL A 242 -18.44 -2.56 -8.72
C VAL A 242 -19.16 -2.50 -10.06
N GLN A 243 -19.44 -3.64 -10.70
CA GLN A 243 -20.22 -3.78 -11.96
C GLN A 243 -19.68 -2.95 -13.14
N VAL A 244 -18.41 -2.55 -13.10
CA VAL A 244 -17.76 -1.83 -14.21
C VAL A 244 -17.08 -2.84 -15.12
N ARG A 245 -17.52 -2.89 -16.38
CA ARG A 245 -16.90 -3.76 -17.39
C ARG A 245 -15.50 -3.25 -17.72
N GLY A 246 -14.54 -4.17 -17.90
CA GLY A 246 -13.14 -3.84 -18.22
C GLY A 246 -12.18 -4.07 -17.06
N PHE A 247 -12.63 -4.03 -15.81
CA PHE A 247 -11.81 -4.42 -14.68
C PHE A 247 -11.81 -5.93 -14.48
N HIS A 248 -10.62 -6.48 -14.24
CA HIS A 248 -10.47 -7.87 -13.82
C HIS A 248 -9.22 -8.05 -12.94
N VAL A 249 -9.20 -9.14 -12.18
CA VAL A 249 -8.06 -9.54 -11.34
C VAL A 249 -7.18 -10.49 -12.11
N VAL A 250 -5.88 -10.26 -12.09
CA VAL A 250 -4.89 -11.19 -12.65
C VAL A 250 -3.91 -11.55 -11.56
N LYS A 251 -3.68 -12.85 -11.39
CA LYS A 251 -2.61 -13.38 -10.55
C LYS A 251 -1.46 -13.82 -11.45
N ARG A 252 -0.33 -13.16 -11.30
CA ARG A 252 0.91 -13.51 -12.00
C ARG A 252 1.94 -13.91 -10.96
N GLN A 253 2.37 -15.17 -10.99
CA GLN A 253 3.30 -15.73 -10.00
C GLN A 253 2.76 -15.52 -8.57
N ALA A 254 3.35 -14.61 -7.81
CA ALA A 254 2.97 -14.29 -6.45
C ALA A 254 2.42 -12.85 -6.28
N GLU A 255 2.05 -12.20 -7.38
CA GLU A 255 1.50 -10.85 -7.42
C GLU A 255 0.03 -10.88 -7.84
N MET A 256 -0.79 -10.06 -7.22
CA MET A 256 -2.19 -9.86 -7.56
C MET A 256 -2.37 -8.46 -8.13
N SER A 257 -2.85 -8.37 -9.36
CA SER A 257 -3.01 -7.12 -10.08
C SER A 257 -4.47 -6.86 -10.43
N LEU A 258 -4.90 -5.63 -10.24
CA LEU A 258 -6.10 -5.08 -10.86
C LEU A 258 -5.72 -4.58 -12.25
N CYS A 259 -6.38 -5.11 -13.27
CA CYS A 259 -6.17 -4.70 -14.64
C CYS A 259 -7.39 -3.96 -15.19
N TRP A 260 -7.13 -2.98 -16.03
CA TRP A 260 -8.10 -2.38 -16.94
C TRP A 260 -7.83 -2.93 -18.35
N HIS A 261 -8.80 -3.68 -18.90
CA HIS A 261 -8.53 -4.54 -20.04
C HIS A 261 -7.27 -5.40 -19.78
N ASP A 262 -6.28 -5.39 -20.64
CA ASP A 262 -5.06 -6.19 -20.47
C ASP A 262 -3.91 -5.44 -19.74
N ARG A 263 -4.18 -4.23 -19.20
CA ARG A 263 -3.16 -3.36 -18.60
C ARG A 263 -3.29 -3.31 -17.08
N PRO A 264 -2.24 -3.68 -16.32
CA PRO A 264 -2.25 -3.57 -14.87
C PRO A 264 -2.22 -2.10 -14.43
N ILE A 265 -3.11 -1.73 -13.49
CA ILE A 265 -3.17 -0.39 -12.92
C ILE A 265 -2.80 -0.35 -11.43
N VAL A 266 -3.01 -1.47 -10.73
CA VAL A 266 -2.62 -1.63 -9.32
C VAL A 266 -2.12 -3.04 -9.12
N ALA A 267 -1.03 -3.21 -8.41
CA ALA A 267 -0.49 -4.52 -8.08
C ALA A 267 -0.12 -4.62 -6.59
N THR A 268 -0.37 -5.77 -6.00
CA THR A 268 -0.01 -6.07 -4.62
C THR A 268 0.85 -7.32 -4.58
N SER A 269 1.98 -7.24 -3.90
CA SER A 269 2.88 -8.37 -3.68
C SER A 269 3.30 -8.46 -2.21
N ALA A 270 3.48 -9.69 -1.72
CA ALA A 270 3.91 -9.97 -0.36
C ALA A 270 5.29 -10.63 -0.36
N TRP A 271 6.12 -10.29 0.63
CA TRP A 271 7.51 -10.68 0.73
C TRP A 271 7.86 -11.12 2.14
N ARG A 272 8.75 -12.12 2.27
CA ARG A 272 9.27 -12.62 3.55
C ARG A 272 10.75 -12.98 3.43
N TYR A 273 11.43 -13.06 4.57
CA TYR A 273 12.78 -13.62 4.65
C TYR A 273 12.78 -15.13 4.56
#